data_976cf3184226686d709999acd0392ec5
#
_entry.id   976cf3184226686d709999acd0392ec5
#
_cell.length_a   1.000
_cell.length_b   1.000
_cell.length_c   1.000
_cell.angle_alpha   90.00
_cell.angle_beta   90.00
_cell.angle_gamma   90.00
#
_symmetry.space_group_name_H-M   'P 1'
#
loop_
_entity.id
_entity.type
_entity.pdbx_description
1 polymer ?
#
loop_
_entity_poly.entity_id
_entity_poly.type
_entity_poly.pdbx_seq_one_letter_code
_entity_poly.pdbx_strand_id
1 'polypeptide(L)'
;MSDKILILKNDRAGDLFTSLTLISSLIHRYKDIKIYLSELNSGFSFFFKGKKINKVNFNLSLSDKFSIFYDILVNDYKKIYILTPKSFYFILPFIFRNIKFYAIVYDGFERSRPPNYLRKYLFKYKVIYRNKINKKSYRQLQNDLLDDDIVLDTNHNALFVPKITKSLKNLLPNRYILFQFRYLFFEQLGWGTDEFDYLISQLSKKYKYILFSSDIENNKKTNYYNEYFIKHYSVIDFTIQTKNLNHKNPNIYYLKNINSENLFYVLNESIMNLGKEGLYSHVSFFLKKKCHNLFNFKILKKDDIIHEKISYSEWCTGMHFGFSFLNSDIKKATRKIIKNI
;
A
#
# COMPACT_ATOMS: atom_id res chain seq x y z
N MET A 1 -27.59 -22.17 -0.27
CA MET A 1 -26.86 -21.34 0.74
C MET A 1 -25.63 -20.74 0.06
N SER A 2 -25.36 -19.44 0.22
CA SER A 2 -24.12 -18.87 -0.32
C SER A 2 -22.93 -19.32 0.50
N ASP A 3 -21.85 -19.75 -0.15
CA ASP A 3 -20.61 -20.15 0.53
C ASP A 3 -20.10 -19.01 1.43
N LYS A 4 -19.70 -19.36 2.65
CA LYS A 4 -19.05 -18.45 3.57
C LYS A 4 -17.54 -18.41 3.31
N ILE A 5 -16.97 -17.24 3.13
CA ILE A 5 -15.58 -17.04 2.71
C ILE A 5 -14.79 -16.32 3.80
N LEU A 6 -13.55 -16.76 4.03
CA LEU A 6 -12.57 -16.08 4.88
C LEU A 6 -11.38 -15.60 4.05
N ILE A 7 -10.98 -14.35 4.26
CA ILE A 7 -9.81 -13.76 3.60
C ILE A 7 -8.79 -13.36 4.68
N LEU A 8 -7.56 -13.88 4.57
CA LEU A 8 -6.45 -13.59 5.47
C LEU A 8 -5.45 -12.67 4.75
N LYS A 9 -5.54 -11.35 5.04
CA LYS A 9 -4.76 -10.27 4.38
C LYS A 9 -4.14 -9.32 5.42
N ASN A 10 -3.33 -9.85 6.32
CA ASN A 10 -2.69 -9.10 7.39
C ASN A 10 -1.24 -8.69 7.07
N ASP A 11 -1.04 -7.94 6.02
CA ASP A 11 0.25 -7.37 5.61
C ASP A 11 0.26 -5.84 5.63
N ARG A 12 1.15 -5.22 4.87
CA ARG A 12 1.28 -3.76 4.79
C ARG A 12 0.18 -3.14 3.92
N ALA A 13 -0.08 -1.85 4.12
CA ALA A 13 -1.09 -1.11 3.38
C ALA A 13 -0.91 -1.18 1.85
N GLY A 14 0.32 -1.01 1.35
CA GLY A 14 0.60 -1.12 -0.08
C GLY A 14 0.23 -2.49 -0.66
N ASP A 15 0.56 -3.56 0.06
CA ASP A 15 0.25 -4.93 -0.37
C ASP A 15 -1.26 -5.22 -0.41
N LEU A 16 -2.08 -4.50 0.39
CA LEU A 16 -3.54 -4.60 0.31
C LEU A 16 -4.04 -4.19 -1.08
N PHE A 17 -3.52 -3.08 -1.63
CA PHE A 17 -3.94 -2.57 -2.94
C PHE A 17 -3.69 -3.56 -4.08
N THR A 18 -2.66 -4.39 -4.00
CA THR A 18 -2.41 -5.44 -4.99
C THR A 18 -3.46 -6.54 -4.99
N SER A 19 -4.17 -6.72 -3.86
CA SER A 19 -5.18 -7.76 -3.68
C SER A 19 -6.61 -7.26 -3.92
N LEU A 20 -6.82 -5.95 -4.06
CA LEU A 20 -8.18 -5.39 -4.12
C LEU A 20 -9.00 -5.92 -5.31
N THR A 21 -8.37 -6.20 -6.46
CA THR A 21 -9.08 -6.78 -7.61
C THR A 21 -9.63 -8.17 -7.27
N LEU A 22 -8.81 -9.05 -6.68
CA LEU A 22 -9.27 -10.37 -6.24
C LEU A 22 -10.36 -10.24 -5.16
N ILE A 23 -10.13 -9.40 -4.14
CA ILE A 23 -11.08 -9.22 -3.03
C ILE A 23 -12.40 -8.67 -3.56
N SER A 24 -12.37 -7.69 -4.47
CA SER A 24 -13.56 -7.14 -5.11
C SER A 24 -14.35 -8.20 -5.86
N SER A 25 -13.67 -9.05 -6.64
CA SER A 25 -14.32 -10.17 -7.37
C SER A 25 -14.99 -11.16 -6.42
N LEU A 26 -14.34 -11.47 -5.29
CA LEU A 26 -14.92 -12.32 -4.25
C LEU A 26 -16.15 -11.66 -3.60
N ILE A 27 -16.07 -10.35 -3.28
CA ILE A 27 -17.18 -9.60 -2.69
C ILE A 27 -18.37 -9.53 -3.66
N HIS A 28 -18.13 -9.41 -4.96
CA HIS A 28 -19.17 -9.44 -5.97
C HIS A 28 -19.89 -10.81 -6.04
N ARG A 29 -19.12 -11.89 -5.89
CA ARG A 29 -19.64 -13.27 -6.00
C ARG A 29 -20.30 -13.78 -4.73
N TYR A 30 -19.74 -13.45 -3.55
CA TYR A 30 -20.14 -14.02 -2.26
C TYR A 30 -20.72 -12.96 -1.32
N LYS A 31 -21.84 -13.28 -0.67
CA LYS A 31 -22.49 -12.35 0.28
C LYS A 31 -21.83 -12.38 1.67
N ASP A 32 -21.50 -13.57 2.18
CA ASP A 32 -20.93 -13.75 3.53
C ASP A 32 -19.39 -13.88 3.45
N ILE A 33 -18.75 -12.74 3.62
CA ILE A 33 -17.28 -12.63 3.61
C ILE A 33 -16.81 -12.01 4.90
N LYS A 34 -15.79 -12.64 5.51
CA LYS A 34 -15.03 -12.11 6.61
C LYS A 34 -13.57 -11.86 6.18
N ILE A 35 -13.00 -10.74 6.61
CA ILE A 35 -11.64 -10.33 6.23
C ILE A 35 -10.83 -10.05 7.48
N TYR A 36 -9.66 -10.67 7.61
CA TYR A 36 -8.66 -10.32 8.60
C TYR A 36 -7.64 -9.36 8.00
N LEU A 37 -7.53 -8.17 8.58
CA LEU A 37 -6.56 -7.13 8.21
C LEU A 37 -5.55 -6.94 9.35
N SER A 38 -4.34 -6.48 9.02
CA SER A 38 -3.38 -6.03 10.04
C SER A 38 -3.71 -4.62 10.53
N GLU A 39 -3.13 -4.24 11.67
CA GLU A 39 -3.12 -2.85 12.12
C GLU A 39 -2.51 -1.90 11.08
N LEU A 40 -1.58 -2.40 10.25
CA LEU A 40 -0.89 -1.59 9.23
C LEU A 40 -1.75 -1.29 7.99
N ASN A 41 -2.73 -2.13 7.69
CA ASN A 41 -3.59 -1.95 6.51
C ASN A 41 -5.07 -1.71 6.85
N SER A 42 -5.45 -1.82 8.12
CA SER A 42 -6.83 -1.63 8.57
C SER A 42 -7.38 -0.22 8.38
N GLY A 43 -6.50 0.78 8.23
CA GLY A 43 -6.90 2.15 7.88
C GLY A 43 -7.64 2.23 6.54
N PHE A 44 -7.47 1.25 5.65
CA PHE A 44 -8.16 1.13 4.37
C PHE A 44 -9.38 0.18 4.42
N SER A 45 -9.84 -0.20 5.61
CA SER A 45 -11.01 -1.07 5.79
C SER A 45 -12.31 -0.50 5.23
N PHE A 46 -12.37 0.81 4.99
CA PHE A 46 -13.53 1.46 4.36
C PHE A 46 -13.89 0.87 2.99
N PHE A 47 -12.93 0.31 2.25
CA PHE A 47 -13.23 -0.40 0.99
C PHE A 47 -14.22 -1.54 1.16
N PHE A 48 -14.29 -2.15 2.34
CA PHE A 48 -15.07 -3.33 2.64
C PHE A 48 -16.33 -3.01 3.47
N LYS A 49 -16.90 -1.82 3.25
CA LYS A 49 -18.11 -1.38 3.95
C LYS A 49 -19.21 -2.45 3.88
N GLY A 50 -19.81 -2.77 5.01
CA GLY A 50 -20.84 -3.82 5.11
C GLY A 50 -20.31 -5.26 5.17
N LYS A 51 -18.98 -5.48 5.21
CA LYS A 51 -18.36 -6.78 5.43
C LYS A 51 -17.83 -6.91 6.86
N LYS A 52 -17.70 -8.16 7.34
CA LYS A 52 -17.13 -8.45 8.66
C LYS A 52 -15.61 -8.31 8.59
N ILE A 53 -15.04 -7.38 9.37
CA ILE A 53 -13.60 -7.12 9.39
C ILE A 53 -13.07 -7.31 10.79
N ASN A 54 -12.03 -8.16 10.91
CA ASN A 54 -11.27 -8.34 12.13
C ASN A 54 -9.86 -7.77 11.95
N LYS A 55 -9.36 -7.07 12.98
CA LYS A 55 -7.98 -6.57 13.03
C LYS A 55 -7.12 -7.55 13.81
N VAL A 56 -5.91 -7.79 13.33
CA VAL A 56 -4.88 -8.60 13.95
C VAL A 56 -3.53 -7.90 13.85
N ASN A 57 -2.57 -8.32 14.66
CA ASN A 57 -1.22 -7.81 14.55
C ASN A 57 -0.56 -8.24 13.23
N PHE A 58 0.28 -7.40 12.66
CA PHE A 58 1.09 -7.75 11.48
C PHE A 58 1.91 -9.02 11.72
N ASN A 59 2.55 -9.12 12.89
CA ASN A 59 3.22 -10.33 13.36
C ASN A 59 2.29 -11.04 14.34
N LEU A 60 1.36 -11.85 13.84
CA LEU A 60 0.33 -12.54 14.61
C LEU A 60 0.77 -12.92 16.02
N SER A 61 0.13 -12.35 17.03
CA SER A 61 0.28 -12.75 18.44
C SER A 61 -0.31 -14.13 18.67
N LEU A 62 -0.07 -14.72 19.83
CA LEU A 62 -0.73 -15.98 20.18
C LEU A 62 -2.26 -15.82 20.23
N SER A 63 -2.74 -14.73 20.80
CA SER A 63 -4.19 -14.43 20.85
C SER A 63 -4.80 -14.28 19.45
N ASP A 64 -4.09 -13.64 18.49
CA ASP A 64 -4.55 -13.57 17.11
C ASP A 64 -4.68 -14.97 16.49
N LYS A 65 -3.67 -15.83 16.70
CA LYS A 65 -3.68 -17.20 16.18
C LYS A 65 -4.84 -18.01 16.74
N PHE A 66 -5.07 -17.92 18.06
CA PHE A 66 -6.22 -18.57 18.71
C PHE A 66 -7.55 -18.02 18.19
N SER A 67 -7.68 -16.70 18.06
CA SER A 67 -8.90 -16.07 17.53
C SER A 67 -9.21 -16.55 16.11
N ILE A 68 -8.21 -16.59 15.22
CA ILE A 68 -8.39 -17.08 13.84
C ILE A 68 -8.74 -18.57 13.82
N PHE A 69 -8.04 -19.37 14.62
CA PHE A 69 -8.30 -20.82 14.72
C PHE A 69 -9.72 -21.10 15.20
N TYR A 70 -10.12 -20.46 16.31
CA TYR A 70 -11.46 -20.59 16.87
C TYR A 70 -12.54 -20.12 15.89
N ASP A 71 -12.30 -19.00 15.21
CA ASP A 71 -13.21 -18.48 14.19
C ASP A 71 -13.44 -19.49 13.05
N ILE A 72 -12.39 -20.18 12.61
CA ILE A 72 -12.50 -21.22 11.59
C ILE A 72 -13.24 -22.46 12.13
N LEU A 73 -13.00 -22.81 13.39
CA LEU A 73 -13.62 -23.96 14.02
C LEU A 73 -15.15 -23.82 14.19
N VAL A 74 -15.59 -22.61 14.58
CA VAL A 74 -17.02 -22.35 14.91
C VAL A 74 -17.86 -21.88 13.73
N ASN A 75 -17.21 -21.50 12.62
CA ASN A 75 -17.90 -21.02 11.43
C ASN A 75 -17.73 -22.00 10.26
N ASP A 76 -18.80 -22.23 9.53
CA ASP A 76 -18.81 -23.15 8.37
C ASP A 76 -18.24 -22.49 7.12
N TYR A 77 -16.94 -22.13 7.14
CA TYR A 77 -16.26 -21.62 5.96
C TYR A 77 -16.10 -22.71 4.90
N LYS A 78 -16.44 -22.42 3.65
CA LYS A 78 -16.22 -23.32 2.53
C LYS A 78 -14.89 -23.05 1.82
N LYS A 79 -14.45 -21.78 1.85
CA LYS A 79 -13.22 -21.35 1.18
C LYS A 79 -12.46 -20.35 2.05
N ILE A 80 -11.14 -20.51 2.11
CA ILE A 80 -10.23 -19.58 2.81
C ILE A 80 -9.14 -19.15 1.85
N TYR A 81 -8.97 -17.83 1.70
CA TYR A 81 -7.94 -17.22 0.87
C TYR A 81 -6.78 -16.69 1.73
N ILE A 82 -5.62 -17.32 1.65
CA ILE A 82 -4.38 -16.90 2.31
C ILE A 82 -3.61 -15.97 1.34
N LEU A 83 -3.86 -14.67 1.45
CA LEU A 83 -3.23 -13.67 0.59
C LEU A 83 -1.95 -13.08 1.21
N THR A 84 -1.71 -13.36 2.48
CA THR A 84 -0.46 -13.03 3.19
C THR A 84 0.17 -14.33 3.70
N PRO A 85 1.35 -14.71 3.20
CA PRO A 85 1.96 -15.99 3.53
C PRO A 85 2.65 -15.98 4.90
N LYS A 86 1.87 -16.18 5.97
CA LYS A 86 2.35 -16.40 7.34
C LYS A 86 2.41 -17.91 7.62
N SER A 87 3.48 -18.37 8.30
CA SER A 87 3.69 -19.81 8.58
C SER A 87 2.50 -20.45 9.30
N PHE A 88 1.88 -19.74 10.24
CA PHE A 88 0.69 -20.22 10.95
C PHE A 88 -0.47 -20.57 10.00
N TYR A 89 -0.72 -19.75 8.97
CA TYR A 89 -1.83 -19.98 8.05
C TYR A 89 -1.70 -21.27 7.25
N PHE A 90 -0.49 -21.73 7.03
CA PHE A 90 -0.23 -22.97 6.27
C PHE A 90 -0.36 -24.26 7.09
N ILE A 91 -0.53 -24.14 8.42
CA ILE A 91 -0.89 -25.27 9.29
C ILE A 91 -2.40 -25.53 9.20
N LEU A 92 -3.21 -24.49 8.98
CA LEU A 92 -4.68 -24.59 8.96
C LEU A 92 -5.21 -25.59 7.91
N PRO A 93 -4.73 -25.64 6.66
CA PRO A 93 -5.18 -26.64 5.68
C PRO A 93 -4.93 -28.10 6.09
N PHE A 94 -3.88 -28.34 6.88
CA PHE A 94 -3.61 -29.67 7.42
C PHE A 94 -4.65 -30.10 8.46
N ILE A 95 -5.15 -29.14 9.26
CA ILE A 95 -6.13 -29.38 10.34
C ILE A 95 -7.56 -29.42 9.76
N PHE A 96 -7.93 -28.42 8.93
CA PHE A 96 -9.29 -28.22 8.40
C PHE A 96 -9.43 -28.75 6.97
N ARG A 97 -9.33 -30.07 6.77
CA ARG A 97 -9.26 -30.71 5.44
C ARG A 97 -10.54 -30.57 4.60
N ASN A 98 -11.67 -30.30 5.22
CA ASN A 98 -12.96 -30.11 4.53
C ASN A 98 -13.13 -28.71 3.94
N ILE A 99 -12.19 -27.79 4.19
CA ILE A 99 -12.22 -26.41 3.71
C ILE A 99 -11.25 -26.28 2.52
N LYS A 100 -11.68 -25.61 1.46
CA LYS A 100 -10.80 -25.31 0.32
C LYS A 100 -9.92 -24.11 0.62
N PHE A 101 -8.60 -24.32 0.69
CA PHE A 101 -7.62 -23.26 0.91
C PHE A 101 -6.97 -22.82 -0.38
N TYR A 102 -7.01 -21.52 -0.65
CA TYR A 102 -6.38 -20.85 -1.79
C TYR A 102 -5.23 -20.00 -1.27
N ALA A 103 -4.04 -20.08 -1.83
CA ALA A 103 -2.90 -19.41 -1.23
C ALA A 103 -1.88 -18.85 -2.24
N ILE A 104 -1.27 -17.73 -1.87
CA ILE A 104 0.03 -17.32 -2.41
C ILE A 104 1.12 -17.97 -1.57
N VAL A 105 2.07 -18.62 -2.20
CA VAL A 105 3.22 -19.25 -1.55
C VAL A 105 4.52 -18.64 -2.06
N TYR A 106 5.54 -18.59 -1.21
CA TYR A 106 6.87 -18.13 -1.58
C TYR A 106 7.82 -19.31 -1.74
N ASP A 107 8.68 -19.24 -2.74
CA ASP A 107 9.73 -20.22 -3.00
C ASP A 107 11.08 -19.55 -3.27
N GLY A 108 12.19 -20.20 -2.90
CA GLY A 108 13.53 -19.67 -3.10
C GLY A 108 13.99 -18.62 -2.10
N PHE A 109 13.29 -18.47 -0.97
CA PHE A 109 13.76 -17.74 0.20
C PHE A 109 14.53 -18.68 1.11
N GLU A 110 15.35 -18.15 2.01
CA GLU A 110 15.99 -18.90 3.11
C GLU A 110 14.97 -19.75 3.89
N ARG A 111 13.69 -19.42 3.79
CA ARG A 111 12.56 -20.19 4.31
C ARG A 111 11.44 -20.21 3.29
N SER A 112 11.30 -21.29 2.52
CA SER A 112 10.12 -21.54 1.70
C SER A 112 8.86 -21.51 2.58
N ARG A 113 7.84 -20.74 2.18
CA ARG A 113 6.60 -20.60 2.94
C ARG A 113 5.40 -20.95 2.05
N PRO A 114 4.72 -22.06 2.26
CA PRO A 114 5.01 -23.14 3.23
C PRO A 114 6.10 -24.09 2.75
N PRO A 115 6.64 -24.96 3.63
CA PRO A 115 7.42 -26.10 3.22
C PRO A 115 6.65 -26.95 2.21
N ASN A 116 7.34 -27.58 1.26
CA ASN A 116 6.71 -28.30 0.14
C ASN A 116 5.70 -29.37 0.58
N TYR A 117 5.96 -30.05 1.68
CA TYR A 117 5.07 -31.10 2.21
C TYR A 117 3.71 -30.56 2.69
N LEU A 118 3.58 -29.27 3.04
CA LEU A 118 2.30 -28.66 3.40
C LEU A 118 1.49 -28.17 2.20
N ARG A 119 2.14 -27.95 1.04
CA ARG A 119 1.45 -27.44 -0.17
C ARG A 119 0.40 -28.41 -0.69
N LYS A 120 0.56 -29.71 -0.46
CA LYS A 120 -0.42 -30.74 -0.86
C LYS A 120 -1.79 -30.62 -0.22
N TYR A 121 -1.91 -29.86 0.88
CA TYR A 121 -3.17 -29.61 1.56
C TYR A 121 -3.88 -28.33 1.06
N LEU A 122 -3.23 -27.56 0.18
CA LEU A 122 -3.84 -26.41 -0.48
C LEU A 122 -4.68 -26.88 -1.68
N PHE A 123 -5.90 -26.36 -1.80
CA PHE A 123 -6.76 -26.67 -2.94
C PHE A 123 -6.21 -26.04 -4.23
N LYS A 124 -5.81 -24.76 -4.14
CA LYS A 124 -5.20 -24.01 -5.27
C LYS A 124 -4.15 -23.05 -4.73
N TYR A 125 -2.98 -23.02 -5.36
CA TYR A 125 -1.96 -22.05 -4.96
C TYR A 125 -1.19 -21.50 -6.15
N LYS A 126 -0.58 -20.31 -5.96
CA LYS A 126 0.33 -19.69 -6.92
C LYS A 126 1.65 -19.39 -6.23
N VAL A 127 2.74 -19.61 -6.94
CA VAL A 127 4.10 -19.52 -6.40
C VAL A 127 4.74 -18.21 -6.83
N ILE A 128 5.29 -17.49 -5.86
CA ILE A 128 6.21 -16.38 -6.06
C ILE A 128 7.62 -16.90 -5.86
N TYR A 129 8.43 -16.82 -6.89
CA TYR A 129 9.84 -17.21 -6.83
C TYR A 129 10.69 -15.99 -6.48
N ARG A 130 11.60 -16.13 -5.50
CA ARG A 130 12.55 -15.09 -5.14
C ARG A 130 13.91 -15.22 -5.78
N ASN A 131 14.26 -16.39 -6.26
CA ASN A 131 15.54 -16.69 -6.92
C ASN A 131 15.47 -16.64 -8.45
N LYS A 132 14.33 -16.25 -9.01
CA LYS A 132 14.13 -16.11 -10.45
C LYS A 132 13.04 -15.10 -10.77
N ILE A 133 13.08 -14.57 -12.01
CA ILE A 133 12.09 -13.62 -12.49
C ILE A 133 10.70 -14.29 -12.59
N ASN A 134 9.71 -13.67 -11.97
CA ASN A 134 8.33 -14.09 -12.10
C ASN A 134 7.73 -13.54 -13.40
N LYS A 135 7.17 -14.43 -14.24
CA LYS A 135 6.53 -14.05 -15.52
C LYS A 135 5.26 -13.20 -15.34
N LYS A 136 4.55 -13.40 -14.23
CA LYS A 136 3.32 -12.69 -13.89
C LYS A 136 3.56 -11.73 -12.73
N SER A 137 2.85 -10.62 -12.73
CA SER A 137 2.84 -9.70 -11.59
C SER A 137 2.22 -10.36 -10.34
N TYR A 138 2.51 -9.80 -9.16
CA TYR A 138 1.91 -10.31 -7.92
C TYR A 138 0.38 -10.27 -7.97
N ARG A 139 -0.18 -9.18 -8.49
CA ARG A 139 -1.63 -9.04 -8.70
C ARG A 139 -2.19 -10.13 -9.61
N GLN A 140 -1.53 -10.42 -10.74
CA GLN A 140 -1.97 -11.48 -11.66
C GLN A 140 -1.93 -12.84 -10.99
N LEU A 141 -0.88 -13.14 -10.22
CA LEU A 141 -0.79 -14.41 -9.47
C LEU A 141 -1.90 -14.53 -8.42
N GLN A 142 -2.29 -13.43 -7.78
CA GLN A 142 -3.45 -13.43 -6.87
C GLN A 142 -4.76 -13.67 -7.62
N ASN A 143 -4.99 -12.97 -8.72
CA ASN A 143 -6.19 -13.13 -9.53
C ASN A 143 -6.34 -14.57 -10.06
N ASP A 144 -5.23 -15.26 -10.36
CA ASP A 144 -5.22 -16.65 -10.77
C ASP A 144 -5.66 -17.64 -9.66
N LEU A 145 -5.88 -17.17 -8.43
CA LEU A 145 -6.47 -17.97 -7.34
C LEU A 145 -7.99 -18.06 -7.46
N LEU A 146 -8.64 -17.16 -8.17
CA LEU A 146 -10.08 -17.23 -8.39
C LEU A 146 -10.48 -18.56 -9.06
N ASP A 147 -11.67 -19.04 -8.75
CA ASP A 147 -12.29 -20.14 -9.49
C ASP A 147 -12.73 -19.63 -10.87
N ASP A 148 -12.80 -20.52 -11.85
CA ASP A 148 -13.02 -20.16 -13.26
C ASP A 148 -14.40 -19.56 -13.52
N ASP A 149 -15.38 -19.79 -12.62
CA ASP A 149 -16.72 -19.22 -12.66
C ASP A 149 -16.82 -17.80 -12.06
N ILE A 150 -15.73 -17.26 -11.52
CA ILE A 150 -15.71 -15.94 -10.90
C ILE A 150 -15.19 -14.90 -11.89
N VAL A 151 -16.04 -13.96 -12.26
CA VAL A 151 -15.68 -12.84 -13.14
C VAL A 151 -14.79 -11.86 -12.41
N LEU A 152 -13.68 -11.48 -13.05
CA LEU A 152 -12.71 -10.55 -12.49
C LEU A 152 -13.27 -9.11 -12.46
N ASP A 153 -13.45 -8.53 -11.27
CA ASP A 153 -13.88 -7.15 -11.10
C ASP A 153 -12.69 -6.16 -11.18
N THR A 154 -12.26 -5.87 -12.39
CA THR A 154 -11.16 -4.94 -12.68
C THR A 154 -11.50 -3.48 -12.39
N ASN A 155 -12.77 -3.14 -12.33
CA ASN A 155 -13.27 -1.80 -12.02
C ASN A 155 -13.55 -1.59 -10.53
N HIS A 156 -13.37 -2.64 -9.71
CA HIS A 156 -13.57 -2.61 -8.27
C HIS A 156 -14.98 -2.16 -7.85
N ASN A 157 -16.01 -2.53 -8.63
CA ASN A 157 -17.39 -2.10 -8.42
C ASN A 157 -17.98 -2.56 -7.09
N ALA A 158 -17.47 -3.68 -6.55
CA ALA A 158 -17.91 -4.21 -5.26
C ALA A 158 -17.27 -3.53 -4.05
N LEU A 159 -16.28 -2.65 -4.25
CA LEU A 159 -15.62 -1.92 -3.19
C LEU A 159 -16.30 -0.57 -2.94
N PHE A 160 -16.37 -0.17 -1.67
CA PHE A 160 -16.80 1.16 -1.32
C PHE A 160 -15.63 2.14 -1.49
N VAL A 161 -15.78 3.09 -2.41
CA VAL A 161 -14.82 4.21 -2.56
C VAL A 161 -15.43 5.43 -1.88
N PRO A 162 -14.82 5.93 -0.81
CA PRO A 162 -15.37 7.07 -0.08
C PRO A 162 -15.38 8.32 -0.98
N LYS A 163 -16.46 9.10 -0.85
CA LYS A 163 -16.57 10.39 -1.53
C LYS A 163 -16.06 11.50 -0.60
N ILE A 164 -15.40 12.51 -1.16
CA ILE A 164 -14.94 13.67 -0.39
C ILE A 164 -16.11 14.45 0.17
N THR A 165 -15.98 14.85 1.40
CA THR A 165 -16.86 15.85 1.97
C THR A 165 -16.61 17.21 1.32
N LYS A 166 -17.65 18.02 1.18
CA LYS A 166 -17.53 19.38 0.61
C LYS A 166 -16.53 20.23 1.43
N SER A 167 -16.52 20.07 2.75
CA SER A 167 -15.58 20.74 3.65
C SER A 167 -14.13 20.41 3.32
N LEU A 168 -13.80 19.14 3.17
CA LEU A 168 -12.45 18.71 2.85
C LEU A 168 -12.02 19.16 1.45
N LYS A 169 -12.94 19.11 0.47
CA LYS A 169 -12.66 19.61 -0.87
C LYS A 169 -12.29 21.09 -0.88
N ASN A 170 -12.92 21.90 -0.04
CA ASN A 170 -12.65 23.33 0.07
C ASN A 170 -11.28 23.65 0.70
N LEU A 171 -10.70 22.72 1.48
CA LEU A 171 -9.35 22.89 2.03
C LEU A 171 -8.25 22.67 0.99
N LEU A 172 -8.50 21.81 0.01
CA LEU A 172 -7.50 21.44 -0.98
C LEU A 172 -7.43 22.49 -2.11
N PRO A 173 -6.23 22.85 -2.57
CA PRO A 173 -6.09 23.67 -3.76
C PRO A 173 -6.41 22.88 -5.01
N ASN A 174 -6.78 23.58 -6.09
CA ASN A 174 -6.99 22.94 -7.38
C ASN A 174 -5.64 22.59 -8.05
N ARG A 175 -5.54 21.39 -8.67
CA ARG A 175 -4.40 20.97 -9.51
C ARG A 175 -3.05 21.01 -8.78
N TYR A 176 -2.88 20.19 -7.79
CA TYR A 176 -1.64 20.03 -7.02
C TYR A 176 -0.91 18.74 -7.35
N ILE A 177 0.40 18.71 -7.09
CA ILE A 177 1.15 17.46 -6.95
C ILE A 177 1.18 17.06 -5.47
N LEU A 178 1.19 15.76 -5.21
CA LEU A 178 1.34 15.24 -3.85
C LEU A 178 2.71 14.59 -3.69
N PHE A 179 3.49 15.09 -2.74
CA PHE A 179 4.81 14.57 -2.41
C PHE A 179 4.79 13.78 -1.10
N GLN A 180 5.34 12.57 -1.11
CA GLN A 180 5.57 11.79 0.10
C GLN A 180 6.96 12.06 0.67
N PHE A 181 7.03 12.76 1.79
CA PHE A 181 8.25 12.87 2.57
C PHE A 181 8.42 11.63 3.46
N ARG A 182 9.61 11.02 3.41
CA ARG A 182 9.99 9.91 4.29
C ARG A 182 11.37 10.18 4.86
N TYR A 183 11.45 10.45 6.17
CA TYR A 183 12.71 10.85 6.81
C TYR A 183 13.82 9.81 6.64
N LEU A 184 13.54 8.51 6.80
CA LEU A 184 14.54 7.45 6.60
C LEU A 184 15.11 7.44 5.18
N PHE A 185 14.30 7.73 4.18
CA PHE A 185 14.75 7.80 2.80
C PHE A 185 15.66 9.02 2.56
N PHE A 186 15.31 10.15 3.15
CA PHE A 186 16.12 11.37 3.09
C PHE A 186 17.47 11.19 3.82
N GLU A 187 17.46 10.65 5.02
CA GLU A 187 18.70 10.33 5.77
C GLU A 187 19.62 9.36 5.02
N GLN A 188 19.06 8.35 4.35
CA GLN A 188 19.84 7.42 3.54
C GLN A 188 20.54 8.11 2.34
N LEU A 189 20.03 9.24 1.89
CA LEU A 189 20.66 10.09 0.89
C LEU A 189 21.63 11.11 1.48
N GLY A 190 21.67 11.26 2.82
CA GLY A 190 22.39 12.31 3.52
C GLY A 190 21.69 13.66 3.42
N TRP A 191 20.36 13.66 3.25
CA TRP A 191 19.54 14.87 3.09
C TRP A 191 18.83 15.22 4.40
N GLY A 192 18.78 16.52 4.70
CA GLY A 192 18.03 17.11 5.81
C GLY A 192 16.92 18.05 5.34
N THR A 193 16.64 19.03 6.18
CA THR A 193 15.63 20.07 5.91
C THR A 193 16.02 20.98 4.76
N ASP A 194 17.30 21.36 4.65
CA ASP A 194 17.79 22.26 3.59
C ASP A 194 17.65 21.63 2.20
N GLU A 195 17.96 20.34 2.08
CA GLU A 195 17.78 19.59 0.84
C GLU A 195 16.30 19.43 0.50
N PHE A 196 15.46 19.20 1.51
CA PHE A 196 14.01 19.18 1.31
C PHE A 196 13.51 20.53 0.79
N ASP A 197 13.88 21.63 1.43
CA ASP A 197 13.49 22.98 1.02
C ASP A 197 13.96 23.30 -0.39
N TYR A 198 15.20 22.93 -0.71
CA TYR A 198 15.72 23.09 -2.07
C TYR A 198 14.88 22.31 -3.09
N LEU A 199 14.60 21.02 -2.84
CA LEU A 199 13.78 20.19 -3.72
C LEU A 199 12.39 20.79 -3.94
N ILE A 200 11.70 21.15 -2.85
CA ILE A 200 10.35 21.71 -2.88
C ILE A 200 10.34 23.07 -3.60
N SER A 201 11.36 23.92 -3.38
CA SER A 201 11.49 25.21 -4.06
C SER A 201 11.67 25.05 -5.58
N GLN A 202 12.39 24.02 -6.03
CA GLN A 202 12.52 23.75 -7.46
C GLN A 202 11.25 23.15 -8.07
N LEU A 203 10.54 22.30 -7.33
CA LEU A 203 9.24 21.76 -7.75
C LEU A 203 8.17 22.88 -7.86
N SER A 204 8.21 23.88 -6.98
CA SER A 204 7.25 25.00 -6.99
C SER A 204 7.41 25.93 -8.22
N LYS A 205 8.56 25.91 -8.89
CA LYS A 205 8.74 26.60 -10.17
C LYS A 205 7.96 25.94 -11.32
N LYS A 206 7.68 24.63 -11.20
CA LYS A 206 6.94 23.85 -12.22
C LYS A 206 5.48 23.66 -11.88
N TYR A 207 5.15 23.56 -10.59
CA TYR A 207 3.80 23.27 -10.10
C TYR A 207 3.34 24.35 -9.13
N LYS A 208 2.19 24.98 -9.42
CA LYS A 208 1.66 26.08 -8.60
C LYS A 208 1.39 25.64 -7.15
N TYR A 209 0.87 24.45 -6.95
CA TYR A 209 0.56 23.93 -5.62
C TYR A 209 1.25 22.58 -5.36
N ILE A 210 1.90 22.50 -4.22
CA ILE A 210 2.54 21.28 -3.72
C ILE A 210 1.95 20.94 -2.38
N LEU A 211 1.39 19.75 -2.26
CA LEU A 211 0.99 19.16 -1.00
C LEU A 211 2.01 18.08 -0.63
N PHE A 212 2.32 17.96 0.64
CA PHE A 212 3.18 16.87 1.10
C PHE A 212 2.74 16.33 2.46
N SER A 213 2.93 15.03 2.66
CA SER A 213 2.74 14.36 3.94
C SER A 213 4.05 13.77 4.44
N SER A 214 4.21 13.66 5.75
CA SER A 214 5.30 12.95 6.39
C SER A 214 4.91 11.51 6.74
N ASP A 215 5.87 10.75 7.29
CA ASP A 215 5.62 9.42 7.83
C ASP A 215 4.64 9.50 9.03
N ILE A 216 3.82 8.45 9.17
CA ILE A 216 2.84 8.33 10.26
C ILE A 216 3.51 7.83 11.56
N GLU A 217 4.76 7.38 11.49
CA GLU A 217 5.48 6.83 12.64
C GLU A 217 5.71 7.91 13.70
N ASN A 218 5.28 7.65 14.93
CA ASN A 218 5.51 8.55 16.05
C ASN A 218 6.87 8.25 16.72
N ASN A 219 7.92 8.91 16.26
CA ASN A 219 9.26 8.85 16.84
C ASN A 219 9.89 10.25 16.88
N LYS A 220 10.98 10.42 17.66
CA LYS A 220 11.64 11.73 17.85
C LYS A 220 12.02 12.41 16.54
N LYS A 221 12.48 11.66 15.54
CA LYS A 221 12.89 12.22 14.24
C LYS A 221 11.71 12.69 13.43
N THR A 222 10.64 11.88 13.37
CA THR A 222 9.40 12.28 12.70
C THR A 222 8.82 13.54 13.34
N ASN A 223 8.83 13.63 14.67
CA ASN A 223 8.34 14.80 15.39
C ASN A 223 9.16 16.06 15.05
N TYR A 224 10.50 15.94 15.00
CA TYR A 224 11.37 17.04 14.57
C TYR A 224 11.00 17.59 13.19
N TYR A 225 10.82 16.71 12.19
CA TYR A 225 10.41 17.13 10.84
C TYR A 225 8.99 17.71 10.83
N ASN A 226 8.06 17.13 11.58
CA ASN A 226 6.69 17.65 11.66
C ASN A 226 6.65 19.07 12.24
N GLU A 227 7.41 19.34 13.33
CA GLU A 227 7.54 20.67 13.91
C GLU A 227 8.18 21.65 12.92
N TYR A 228 9.24 21.22 12.23
CA TYR A 228 9.85 22.01 11.17
C TYR A 228 8.85 22.39 10.08
N PHE A 229 8.08 21.42 9.58
CA PHE A 229 7.09 21.67 8.52
C PHE A 229 5.97 22.60 8.95
N ILE A 230 5.46 22.44 10.19
CA ILE A 230 4.43 23.34 10.75
C ILE A 230 4.94 24.81 10.81
N LYS A 231 6.21 25.00 11.13
CA LYS A 231 6.82 26.33 11.25
C LYS A 231 7.09 26.99 9.89
N HIS A 232 7.47 26.21 8.87
CA HIS A 232 8.02 26.73 7.61
C HIS A 232 7.06 26.70 6.43
N TYR A 233 5.95 25.93 6.49
CA TYR A 233 5.01 25.76 5.39
C TYR A 233 3.57 26.08 5.81
N SER A 234 2.71 26.28 4.82
CA SER A 234 1.27 26.29 5.06
C SER A 234 0.80 24.93 5.54
N VAL A 235 -0.21 24.88 6.41
CA VAL A 235 -0.67 23.63 7.02
C VAL A 235 -2.14 23.39 6.70
N ILE A 236 -2.47 22.20 6.26
CA ILE A 236 -3.84 21.68 6.25
C ILE A 236 -3.93 20.62 7.36
N ASP A 237 -4.67 20.92 8.41
CA ASP A 237 -4.90 19.99 9.53
C ASP A 237 -6.23 19.26 9.33
N PHE A 238 -6.16 17.95 9.14
CA PHE A 238 -7.32 17.10 8.84
C PHE A 238 -8.17 16.79 10.08
N THR A 239 -7.62 16.91 11.29
CA THR A 239 -8.40 16.68 12.53
C THR A 239 -9.37 17.80 12.80
N ILE A 240 -8.90 19.04 12.70
CA ILE A 240 -9.71 20.23 12.98
C ILE A 240 -10.26 20.89 11.71
N GLN A 241 -9.95 20.31 10.55
CA GLN A 241 -10.38 20.76 9.22
C GLN A 241 -10.09 22.25 8.96
N THR A 242 -8.87 22.67 9.27
CA THR A 242 -8.41 24.06 9.09
C THR A 242 -7.26 24.15 8.10
N LYS A 243 -7.11 25.35 7.53
CA LYS A 243 -6.03 25.72 6.62
C LYS A 243 -5.35 26.97 7.13
N ASN A 244 -4.10 26.83 7.57
CA ASN A 244 -3.26 27.91 8.03
C ASN A 244 -2.23 28.26 6.98
N LEU A 245 -2.22 29.50 6.50
CA LEU A 245 -1.31 29.96 5.46
C LEU A 245 0.02 30.47 6.06
N ASN A 246 1.11 30.04 5.48
CA ASN A 246 2.42 30.62 5.74
C ASN A 246 2.74 31.64 4.65
N HIS A 247 3.03 32.90 5.01
CA HIS A 247 3.28 33.97 4.07
C HIS A 247 4.50 33.76 3.17
N LYS A 248 5.52 33.01 3.67
CA LYS A 248 6.72 32.69 2.87
C LYS A 248 6.47 31.60 1.84
N ASN A 249 5.60 30.63 2.17
CA ASN A 249 5.28 29.48 1.33
C ASN A 249 3.77 29.25 1.16
N PRO A 250 3.03 30.22 0.59
CA PRO A 250 1.55 30.18 0.59
C PRO A 250 0.96 29.06 -0.27
N ASN A 251 1.74 28.52 -1.19
CA ASN A 251 1.28 27.49 -2.15
C ASN A 251 1.85 26.09 -1.85
N ILE A 252 2.58 25.93 -0.75
CA ILE A 252 3.17 24.67 -0.34
C ILE A 252 2.55 24.26 0.99
N TYR A 253 1.88 23.09 1.03
CA TYR A 253 1.06 22.68 2.16
C TYR A 253 1.55 21.39 2.77
N TYR A 254 1.87 21.43 4.07
CA TYR A 254 2.04 20.24 4.89
C TYR A 254 0.67 19.69 5.31
N LEU A 255 0.47 18.38 5.06
CA LEU A 255 -0.75 17.66 5.42
C LEU A 255 -0.58 17.05 6.81
N LYS A 256 -1.13 17.72 7.83
CA LYS A 256 -1.04 17.31 9.22
C LYS A 256 -2.21 16.39 9.59
N ASN A 257 -1.97 15.35 10.39
CA ASN A 257 -2.98 14.44 10.92
C ASN A 257 -3.85 13.75 9.85
N ILE A 258 -3.27 13.47 8.69
CA ILE A 258 -4.00 12.83 7.60
C ILE A 258 -4.20 11.34 7.89
N ASN A 259 -5.45 10.88 7.94
CA ASN A 259 -5.79 9.47 8.04
C ASN A 259 -5.80 8.79 6.65
N SER A 260 -5.95 7.46 6.64
CA SER A 260 -5.89 6.69 5.38
C SER A 260 -6.99 7.04 4.39
N GLU A 261 -8.21 7.38 4.85
CA GLU A 261 -9.32 7.78 3.99
C GLU A 261 -9.04 9.14 3.34
N ASN A 262 -8.62 10.12 4.13
CA ASN A 262 -8.25 11.44 3.63
C ASN A 262 -7.02 11.36 2.71
N LEU A 263 -6.03 10.53 3.05
CA LEU A 263 -4.85 10.31 2.19
C LEU A 263 -5.24 9.72 0.83
N PHE A 264 -6.08 8.69 0.82
CA PHE A 264 -6.62 8.11 -0.41
C PHE A 264 -7.28 9.16 -1.28
N TYR A 265 -8.02 10.04 -0.65
CA TYR A 265 -8.73 11.14 -1.27
C TYR A 265 -7.79 12.16 -1.91
N VAL A 266 -6.81 12.63 -1.11
CA VAL A 266 -5.81 13.60 -1.58
C VAL A 266 -4.98 13.01 -2.72
N LEU A 267 -4.66 11.70 -2.66
CA LEU A 267 -4.02 10.98 -3.77
C LEU A 267 -4.88 10.96 -5.03
N ASN A 268 -6.21 10.77 -4.88
CA ASN A 268 -7.14 10.75 -6.00
C ASN A 268 -7.27 12.11 -6.69
N GLU A 269 -7.29 13.19 -5.94
CA GLU A 269 -7.45 14.56 -6.49
C GLU A 269 -6.13 15.15 -7.04
N SER A 270 -4.99 14.56 -6.71
CA SER A 270 -3.69 15.02 -7.22
C SER A 270 -3.58 14.85 -8.74
N ILE A 271 -2.81 15.70 -9.39
CA ILE A 271 -2.44 15.52 -10.81
C ILE A 271 -1.30 14.50 -10.97
N MET A 272 -0.50 14.34 -9.93
CA MET A 272 0.62 13.39 -9.88
C MET A 272 1.04 13.14 -8.44
N ASN A 273 1.42 11.90 -8.17
CA ASN A 273 2.02 11.48 -6.90
C ASN A 273 3.53 11.29 -7.07
N LEU A 274 4.31 11.83 -6.14
CA LEU A 274 5.76 11.80 -6.15
C LEU A 274 6.26 11.34 -4.79
N GLY A 275 7.17 10.37 -4.73
CA GLY A 275 7.76 9.95 -3.47
C GLY A 275 8.55 8.65 -3.57
N LYS A 276 9.03 8.17 -2.42
CA LYS A 276 9.66 6.84 -2.37
C LYS A 276 8.66 5.78 -2.80
N GLU A 277 9.14 4.78 -3.54
CA GLU A 277 8.36 3.59 -3.87
C GLU A 277 7.67 3.00 -2.63
N GLY A 278 6.39 2.66 -2.75
CA GLY A 278 5.61 2.08 -1.66
C GLY A 278 4.10 2.37 -1.76
N LEU A 279 3.47 2.74 -0.65
CA LEU A 279 2.02 2.94 -0.57
C LEU A 279 1.49 3.87 -1.69
N TYR A 280 2.15 5.01 -1.95
CA TYR A 280 1.71 5.97 -2.96
C TYR A 280 1.67 5.36 -4.37
N SER A 281 2.65 4.53 -4.72
CA SER A 281 2.66 3.82 -6.01
C SER A 281 1.48 2.86 -6.14
N HIS A 282 1.21 2.09 -5.08
CA HIS A 282 0.11 1.11 -5.09
C HIS A 282 -1.27 1.79 -5.12
N VAL A 283 -1.46 2.87 -4.36
CA VAL A 283 -2.70 3.66 -4.40
C VAL A 283 -2.86 4.35 -5.76
N SER A 284 -1.78 4.91 -6.31
CA SER A 284 -1.81 5.54 -7.63
C SER A 284 -2.18 4.55 -8.73
N PHE A 285 -1.67 3.32 -8.64
CA PHE A 285 -2.08 2.22 -9.52
C PHE A 285 -3.58 1.98 -9.44
N PHE A 286 -4.11 1.79 -8.23
CA PHE A 286 -5.54 1.56 -8.01
C PHE A 286 -6.41 2.70 -8.57
N LEU A 287 -5.98 3.93 -8.36
CA LEU A 287 -6.66 5.15 -8.82
C LEU A 287 -6.40 5.48 -10.30
N LYS A 288 -5.54 4.74 -11.00
CA LYS A 288 -5.06 5.02 -12.38
C LYS A 288 -4.44 6.43 -12.49
N LYS A 289 -3.71 6.86 -11.44
CA LYS A 289 -3.06 8.18 -11.36
C LYS A 289 -1.59 8.10 -11.74
N LYS A 290 -1.07 9.20 -12.31
CA LYS A 290 0.36 9.36 -12.57
C LYS A 290 1.13 9.30 -11.26
N CYS A 291 2.17 8.47 -11.21
CA CYS A 291 3.07 8.35 -10.08
C CYS A 291 4.52 8.34 -10.55
N HIS A 292 5.39 9.03 -9.81
CA HIS A 292 6.83 9.02 -10.06
C HIS A 292 7.58 8.57 -8.82
N ASN A 293 8.29 7.45 -8.92
CA ASN A 293 8.97 6.81 -7.81
C ASN A 293 10.40 7.32 -7.66
N LEU A 294 10.80 7.57 -6.42
CA LEU A 294 12.15 7.96 -6.05
C LEU A 294 12.88 6.78 -5.43
N PHE A 295 14.08 6.48 -5.93
CA PHE A 295 14.94 5.41 -5.46
C PHE A 295 16.29 5.93 -5.00
N ASN A 296 16.85 5.30 -3.96
CA ASN A 296 18.25 5.49 -3.59
C ASN A 296 19.11 4.45 -4.33
N PHE A 297 20.06 4.92 -5.10
CA PHE A 297 20.96 4.06 -5.89
C PHE A 297 21.74 3.03 -5.06
N LYS A 298 22.04 3.35 -3.78
CA LYS A 298 22.82 2.46 -2.90
C LYS A 298 22.01 1.25 -2.39
N ILE A 299 20.69 1.34 -2.34
CA ILE A 299 19.83 0.31 -1.73
C ILE A 299 19.43 -0.77 -2.74
N LEU A 300 19.36 -0.45 -4.02
CA LEU A 300 18.95 -1.38 -5.08
C LEU A 300 19.83 -2.62 -5.18
N LYS A 301 21.09 -2.58 -4.76
CA LYS A 301 22.04 -3.69 -4.88
C LYS A 301 21.72 -4.93 -4.05
N LYS A 302 20.84 -4.88 -3.04
CA LYS A 302 20.55 -6.01 -2.14
C LYS A 302 19.29 -6.80 -2.47
N ASP A 303 18.33 -6.18 -3.16
CA ASP A 303 17.03 -6.81 -3.48
C ASP A 303 16.94 -7.26 -4.95
N ASP A 304 18.07 -7.34 -5.65
CA ASP A 304 18.19 -7.36 -7.11
C ASP A 304 17.67 -8.61 -7.82
N ILE A 305 17.52 -9.73 -7.12
CA ILE A 305 17.28 -11.02 -7.79
C ILE A 305 15.89 -11.13 -8.42
N ILE A 306 14.90 -10.42 -7.85
CA ILE A 306 13.51 -10.41 -8.39
C ILE A 306 13.29 -9.26 -9.37
N HIS A 307 14.10 -8.21 -9.31
CA HIS A 307 13.80 -6.89 -9.88
C HIS A 307 14.86 -6.34 -10.83
N GLU A 308 15.69 -7.18 -11.44
CA GLU A 308 16.78 -6.73 -12.32
C GLU A 308 16.38 -5.74 -13.43
N LYS A 309 15.07 -5.64 -13.74
CA LYS A 309 14.54 -4.75 -14.80
C LYS A 309 13.39 -3.87 -14.41
N ILE A 310 12.68 -4.17 -13.31
CA ILE A 310 11.47 -3.44 -12.88
C ILE A 310 11.47 -3.22 -11.37
N SER A 311 10.86 -2.14 -10.93
CA SER A 311 10.68 -1.86 -9.50
C SER A 311 9.72 -2.85 -8.83
N TYR A 312 9.81 -2.96 -7.49
CA TYR A 312 8.90 -3.84 -6.74
C TYR A 312 7.42 -3.49 -6.97
N SER A 313 7.09 -2.19 -6.95
CA SER A 313 5.71 -1.73 -7.19
C SER A 313 5.25 -2.04 -8.61
N GLU A 314 6.12 -1.93 -9.61
CA GLU A 314 5.80 -2.32 -11.00
C GLU A 314 5.53 -3.80 -11.10
N TRP A 315 6.39 -4.64 -10.48
CA TRP A 315 6.13 -6.07 -10.46
C TRP A 315 4.84 -6.42 -9.70
N CYS A 316 4.59 -5.80 -8.53
CA CYS A 316 3.38 -6.04 -7.75
C CYS A 316 2.11 -5.72 -8.52
N THR A 317 2.09 -4.62 -9.23
CA THR A 317 0.89 -4.10 -9.91
C THR A 317 0.78 -4.52 -11.37
N GLY A 318 1.91 -4.79 -12.04
CA GLY A 318 1.98 -4.98 -13.48
C GLY A 318 1.83 -3.67 -14.27
N MET A 319 2.10 -2.53 -13.64
CA MET A 319 2.03 -1.19 -14.25
C MET A 319 3.39 -0.51 -14.18
N HIS A 320 3.81 0.14 -15.27
CA HIS A 320 5.02 0.95 -15.30
C HIS A 320 4.80 2.32 -14.67
N PHE A 321 5.74 2.73 -13.81
CA PHE A 321 5.77 4.04 -13.18
C PHE A 321 6.95 4.85 -13.69
N GLY A 322 6.81 6.19 -13.69
CA GLY A 322 7.98 7.06 -13.80
C GLY A 322 8.91 6.88 -12.60
N PHE A 323 10.22 6.97 -12.80
CA PHE A 323 11.16 6.83 -11.69
C PHE A 323 12.42 7.68 -11.85
N SER A 324 13.06 8.00 -10.71
CA SER A 324 14.37 8.63 -10.64
C SER A 324 15.24 7.98 -9.59
N PHE A 325 16.45 7.61 -9.98
CA PHE A 325 17.50 7.22 -9.04
C PHE A 325 18.22 8.45 -8.51
N LEU A 326 18.25 8.58 -7.20
CA LEU A 326 18.82 9.73 -6.49
C LEU A 326 20.16 9.36 -5.86
N ASN A 327 21.02 10.34 -5.77
CA ASN A 327 22.28 10.31 -5.02
C ASN A 327 22.29 11.43 -3.96
N SER A 328 23.38 11.54 -3.23
CA SER A 328 23.55 12.57 -2.18
C SER A 328 23.60 14.01 -2.72
N ASP A 329 23.93 14.22 -3.99
CA ASP A 329 23.95 15.56 -4.59
C ASP A 329 22.53 16.02 -4.94
N ILE A 330 21.96 16.86 -4.06
CA ILE A 330 20.59 17.35 -4.19
C ILE A 330 20.34 18.11 -5.48
N LYS A 331 21.32 18.86 -5.98
CA LYS A 331 21.15 19.65 -7.22
C LYS A 331 21.03 18.75 -8.45
N LYS A 332 21.87 17.70 -8.52
CA LYS A 332 21.79 16.68 -9.60
C LYS A 332 20.51 15.85 -9.49
N ALA A 333 20.17 15.42 -8.28
CA ALA A 333 18.98 14.65 -8.01
C ALA A 333 17.71 15.43 -8.40
N THR A 334 17.59 16.68 -7.96
CA THR A 334 16.44 17.54 -8.26
C THR A 334 16.29 17.80 -9.76
N ARG A 335 17.39 18.12 -10.47
CA ARG A 335 17.37 18.27 -11.95
C ARG A 335 16.85 17.02 -12.63
N LYS A 336 17.28 15.83 -12.17
CA LYS A 336 16.82 14.55 -12.70
C LYS A 336 15.33 14.32 -12.45
N ILE A 337 14.84 14.61 -11.25
CA ILE A 337 13.42 14.53 -10.94
C ILE A 337 12.62 15.43 -11.88
N ILE A 338 12.96 16.73 -11.93
CA ILE A 338 12.24 17.73 -12.73
C ILE A 338 12.22 17.40 -14.23
N LYS A 339 13.31 16.81 -14.75
CA LYS A 339 13.38 16.37 -16.15
C LYS A 339 12.43 15.20 -16.43
N ASN A 340 12.22 14.31 -15.46
CA ASN A 340 11.49 13.06 -15.65
C ASN A 340 9.99 13.16 -15.32
N ILE A 341 9.55 14.20 -14.60
CA ILE A 341 8.13 14.45 -14.28
C ILE A 341 7.55 15.52 -15.22
#